data_7c30f7fc336b6fc5fc3b63c695090a59
#
_entry.id   7c30f7fc336b6fc5fc3b63c695090a59
#
_cell.length_a   1.000
_cell.length_b   1.000
_cell.length_c   1.000
_cell.angle_alpha   90.00
_cell.angle_beta   90.00
_cell.angle_gamma   90.00
#
_symmetry.space_group_name_H-M   'P 1'
#
loop_
_entity.id
_entity.type
_entity.pdbx_description
1 polymer ?
#
loop_
_entity_poly.entity_id
_entity_poly.type
_entity_poly.pdbx_seq_one_letter_code
_entity_poly.pdbx_strand_id
1 'polypeptide(L)'
;MDSIKYCNEVMARLESLMYQELSGMAHWKCEFVGTDFIRSQGIQGKTVPEITEACIKAMKAAGIVSDVTYKTSPDGIMLKLKVKDCIHHLKEALVEEEGVAPYICPIANMVLDQIHEKLKYTTSYKAKQSIDGENKQCLIYNALYKTGEQIGQVSDWLKDDEDKEWLESQPSQILAAADRKKR
;
A
#
# COMPACT_ATOMS: atom_id res chain seq x y z
N MET A 1 29.73 -0.14 -0.27
CA MET A 1 28.45 -0.52 -0.93
C MET A 1 27.31 0.06 -0.09
N ASP A 2 26.40 0.76 -0.70
CA ASP A 2 25.21 1.27 0.00
C ASP A 2 24.28 0.09 0.32
N SER A 3 24.13 -0.21 1.61
CA SER A 3 23.33 -1.35 2.08
C SER A 3 21.84 -1.21 1.73
N ILE A 4 21.32 0.01 1.72
CA ILE A 4 19.93 0.30 1.34
C ILE A 4 19.73 -0.01 -0.15
N LYS A 5 20.66 0.43 -0.99
CA LYS A 5 20.62 0.13 -2.43
C LYS A 5 20.62 -1.38 -2.67
N TYR A 6 21.55 -2.10 -2.05
CA TYR A 6 21.61 -3.57 -2.18
C TYR A 6 20.32 -4.26 -1.75
N CYS A 7 19.74 -3.87 -0.60
CA CYS A 7 18.47 -4.44 -0.15
C CYS A 7 17.33 -4.17 -1.14
N ASN A 8 17.27 -2.98 -1.71
CA ASN A 8 16.25 -2.63 -2.72
C ASN A 8 16.41 -3.46 -4.00
N GLU A 9 17.64 -3.66 -4.48
CA GLU A 9 17.92 -4.51 -5.65
C GLU A 9 17.49 -5.97 -5.40
N VAL A 10 17.80 -6.52 -4.22
CA VAL A 10 17.37 -7.88 -3.85
C VAL A 10 15.85 -7.97 -3.76
N MET A 11 15.20 -7.00 -3.12
CA MET A 11 13.73 -6.99 -3.01
C MET A 11 13.05 -6.84 -4.38
N ALA A 12 13.55 -5.97 -5.24
CA ALA A 12 13.02 -5.81 -6.59
C ALA A 12 13.12 -7.13 -7.38
N ARG A 13 14.27 -7.78 -7.31
CA ARG A 13 14.46 -9.05 -8.01
C ARG A 13 13.55 -10.15 -7.49
N LEU A 14 13.36 -10.26 -6.17
CA LEU A 14 12.43 -11.21 -5.57
C LEU A 14 10.98 -10.92 -5.98
N GLU A 15 10.56 -9.65 -5.97
CA GLU A 15 9.22 -9.24 -6.38
C GLU A 15 8.95 -9.62 -7.84
N SER A 16 9.88 -9.32 -8.74
CA SER A 16 9.76 -9.67 -10.17
C SER A 16 9.71 -11.19 -10.39
N LEU A 17 10.56 -11.96 -9.71
CA LEU A 17 10.55 -13.43 -9.80
C LEU A 17 9.24 -14.03 -9.28
N MET A 18 8.74 -13.54 -8.14
CA MET A 18 7.46 -13.99 -7.60
C MET A 18 6.30 -13.67 -8.56
N TYR A 19 6.33 -12.53 -9.22
CA TYR A 19 5.33 -12.18 -10.22
C TYR A 19 5.37 -13.12 -11.42
N GLN A 20 6.57 -13.46 -11.92
CA GLN A 20 6.75 -14.40 -13.04
C GLN A 20 6.23 -15.79 -12.70
N GLU A 21 6.50 -16.29 -11.48
CA GLU A 21 6.13 -17.66 -11.07
C GLU A 21 4.66 -17.77 -10.63
N LEU A 22 4.12 -16.77 -9.94
CA LEU A 22 2.83 -16.84 -9.27
C LEU A 22 1.75 -15.99 -9.94
N SER A 23 2.12 -15.12 -10.90
CA SER A 23 1.20 -14.17 -11.53
C SER A 23 0.34 -13.42 -10.52
N GLY A 24 -0.96 -13.33 -10.74
CA GLY A 24 -1.88 -12.63 -9.86
C GLY A 24 -2.00 -13.19 -8.42
N MET A 25 -1.49 -14.39 -8.14
CA MET A 25 -1.46 -14.95 -6.79
C MET A 25 -0.30 -14.41 -5.94
N ALA A 26 0.68 -13.76 -6.54
CA ALA A 26 1.80 -13.17 -5.82
C ALA A 26 1.35 -12.15 -4.76
N HIS A 27 0.29 -11.39 -5.04
CA HIS A 27 -0.27 -10.41 -4.11
C HIS A 27 -0.61 -10.98 -2.72
N TRP A 28 -1.19 -12.18 -2.66
CA TRP A 28 -1.59 -12.82 -1.41
C TRP A 28 -0.41 -13.25 -0.53
N LYS A 29 0.76 -13.47 -1.15
CA LYS A 29 1.96 -13.92 -0.44
C LYS A 29 2.73 -12.77 0.20
N CYS A 30 2.46 -11.54 -0.20
CA CYS A 30 3.29 -10.38 0.10
C CYS A 30 2.69 -9.41 1.12
N GLU A 31 1.47 -9.69 1.61
CA GLU A 31 0.78 -8.86 2.60
C GLU A 31 1.51 -8.77 3.95
N PHE A 32 2.43 -9.69 4.21
CA PHE A 32 3.18 -9.75 5.46
C PHE A 32 4.56 -9.07 5.40
N VAL A 33 4.98 -8.58 4.23
CA VAL A 33 6.30 -7.95 4.10
C VAL A 33 6.31 -6.63 4.87
N GLY A 34 7.18 -6.54 5.87
CA GLY A 34 7.33 -5.38 6.75
C GLY A 34 6.48 -5.44 8.04
N THR A 35 5.53 -6.37 8.17
CA THR A 35 4.60 -6.39 9.32
C THR A 35 5.29 -6.77 10.63
N ASP A 36 6.34 -7.59 10.61
CA ASP A 36 7.10 -7.94 11.82
C ASP A 36 7.70 -6.73 12.52
N PHE A 37 8.19 -5.76 11.71
CA PHE A 37 8.69 -4.50 12.27
C PHE A 37 7.58 -3.77 13.04
N ILE A 38 6.42 -3.51 12.40
CA ILE A 38 5.38 -2.71 13.03
C ILE A 38 4.74 -3.41 14.24
N ARG A 39 4.63 -4.74 14.20
CA ARG A 39 4.14 -5.55 15.32
C ARG A 39 5.05 -5.42 16.54
N SER A 40 6.36 -5.35 16.33
CA SER A 40 7.35 -5.17 17.42
C SER A 40 7.26 -3.78 18.07
N GLN A 41 6.64 -2.79 17.43
CA GLN A 41 6.55 -1.41 17.94
C GLN A 41 5.43 -1.22 18.97
N GLY A 42 4.59 -2.21 19.22
CA GLY A 42 3.51 -2.12 20.22
C GLY A 42 2.48 -1.02 19.90
N ILE A 43 2.11 -0.85 18.64
CA ILE A 43 1.17 0.15 18.16
C ILE A 43 -0.11 0.12 18.99
N GLN A 44 -0.61 1.28 19.39
CA GLN A 44 -1.87 1.47 20.12
C GLN A 44 -2.82 2.33 19.29
N GLY A 45 -4.13 2.14 19.48
CA GLY A 45 -5.18 2.91 18.83
C GLY A 45 -6.50 2.15 18.80
N LYS A 46 -7.61 2.90 18.76
CA LYS A 46 -8.99 2.37 18.72
C LYS A 46 -9.73 2.80 17.45
N THR A 47 -9.11 3.64 16.64
CA THR A 47 -9.67 4.17 15.40
C THR A 47 -8.64 4.09 14.29
N VAL A 48 -9.09 4.12 13.03
CA VAL A 48 -8.19 4.13 11.87
C VAL A 48 -7.20 5.29 11.93
N PRO A 49 -7.61 6.55 12.23
CA PRO A 49 -6.66 7.65 12.39
C PRO A 49 -5.61 7.40 13.46
N GLU A 50 -6.01 7.01 14.68
CA GLU A 50 -5.07 6.77 15.79
C GLU A 50 -4.03 5.70 15.45
N ILE A 51 -4.47 4.60 14.84
CA ILE A 51 -3.58 3.50 14.43
C ILE A 51 -2.64 3.97 13.33
N THR A 52 -3.17 4.68 12.33
CA THR A 52 -2.37 5.20 11.21
C THR A 52 -1.29 6.17 11.70
N GLU A 53 -1.64 7.11 12.57
CA GLU A 53 -0.69 8.06 13.17
C GLU A 53 0.39 7.37 13.98
N ALA A 54 0.03 6.37 14.79
CA ALA A 54 0.99 5.59 15.57
C ALA A 54 1.96 4.82 14.67
N CYS A 55 1.48 4.21 13.59
CA CYS A 55 2.32 3.55 12.58
C CYS A 55 3.27 4.55 11.90
N ILE A 56 2.75 5.70 11.46
CA ILE A 56 3.56 6.76 10.84
C ILE A 56 4.67 7.21 11.77
N LYS A 57 4.35 7.46 13.04
CA LYS A 57 5.35 7.85 14.05
C LYS A 57 6.45 6.81 14.20
N ALA A 58 6.10 5.52 14.25
CA ALA A 58 7.07 4.44 14.36
C ALA A 58 7.97 4.33 13.10
N MET A 59 7.39 4.42 11.92
CA MET A 59 8.14 4.39 10.66
C MET A 59 9.09 5.58 10.50
N LYS A 60 8.65 6.79 10.89
CA LYS A 60 9.51 7.99 10.90
C LYS A 60 10.66 7.85 11.90
N ALA A 61 10.39 7.36 13.09
CA ALA A 61 11.41 7.16 14.13
C ALA A 61 12.49 6.16 13.70
N ALA A 62 12.10 5.16 12.90
CA ALA A 62 13.02 4.16 12.34
C ALA A 62 13.72 4.62 11.05
N GLY A 63 13.44 5.82 10.53
CA GLY A 63 14.02 6.31 9.27
C GLY A 63 13.53 5.59 8.02
N ILE A 64 12.40 4.88 8.09
CA ILE A 64 11.82 4.16 6.94
C ILE A 64 11.21 5.14 5.94
N VAL A 65 10.65 6.24 6.43
CA VAL A 65 10.07 7.35 5.64
C VAL A 65 10.47 8.69 6.24
N SER A 66 10.56 9.74 5.43
CA SER A 66 10.76 11.10 5.96
C SER A 66 9.44 11.70 6.43
N ASP A 67 8.38 11.47 5.67
CA ASP A 67 7.03 11.92 6.01
C ASP A 67 5.95 11.05 5.39
N VAL A 68 4.79 10.99 6.07
CA VAL A 68 3.56 10.38 5.55
C VAL A 68 2.39 11.26 5.98
N THR A 69 1.62 11.69 5.00
CA THR A 69 0.29 12.27 5.24
C THR A 69 -0.78 11.27 4.83
N TYR A 70 -1.96 11.38 5.44
CA TYR A 70 -3.05 10.47 5.10
C TYR A 70 -4.40 11.19 5.09
N LYS A 71 -5.35 10.61 4.36
CA LYS A 71 -6.77 10.97 4.36
C LYS A 71 -7.61 9.70 4.37
N THR A 72 -8.74 9.74 5.07
CA THR A 72 -9.78 8.72 4.99
C THR A 72 -10.97 9.27 4.23
N SER A 73 -11.59 8.45 3.38
CA SER A 73 -12.84 8.84 2.72
C SER A 73 -13.97 9.06 3.73
N PRO A 74 -14.97 9.91 3.42
CA PRO A 74 -16.11 10.18 4.33
C PRO A 74 -16.89 8.93 4.72
N ASP A 75 -17.00 7.95 3.82
CA ASP A 75 -17.62 6.64 4.07
C ASP A 75 -16.74 5.68 4.89
N GLY A 76 -15.46 6.04 5.06
CA GLY A 76 -14.48 5.24 5.81
C GLY A 76 -14.04 3.97 5.10
N ILE A 77 -14.33 3.82 3.80
CA ILE A 77 -13.95 2.64 3.00
C ILE A 77 -12.52 2.77 2.46
N MET A 78 -12.02 3.99 2.27
CA MET A 78 -10.69 4.21 1.69
C MET A 78 -9.75 4.93 2.65
N LEU A 79 -8.49 4.52 2.61
CA LEU A 79 -7.36 5.20 3.26
C LEU A 79 -6.32 5.54 2.18
N LYS A 80 -6.09 6.82 1.96
CA LYS A 80 -5.05 7.34 1.11
C LYS A 80 -3.82 7.66 1.95
N LEU A 81 -2.66 7.16 1.54
CA LEU A 81 -1.37 7.50 2.12
C LEU A 81 -0.53 8.21 1.06
N LYS A 82 0.02 9.37 1.40
CA LYS A 82 1.03 10.06 0.61
C LYS A 82 2.35 9.96 1.36
N VAL A 83 3.27 9.19 0.81
CA VAL A 83 4.55 8.81 1.45
C VAL A 83 5.69 9.57 0.78
N LYS A 84 6.59 10.13 1.57
CA LYS A 84 7.76 10.86 1.10
C LYS A 84 9.06 10.19 1.55
N ASP A 85 10.05 10.17 0.63
CA ASP A 85 11.41 9.64 0.85
C ASP A 85 11.40 8.24 1.51
N CYS A 86 10.59 7.33 0.97
CA CYS A 86 10.55 5.94 1.42
C CYS A 86 11.86 5.22 1.06
N ILE A 87 12.42 4.46 2.01
CA ILE A 87 13.64 3.67 1.75
C ILE A 87 13.45 2.61 0.66
N HIS A 88 12.19 2.23 0.35
CA HIS A 88 11.85 1.26 -0.70
C HIS A 88 11.60 1.89 -2.08
N HIS A 89 11.80 3.21 -2.21
CA HIS A 89 11.50 3.93 -3.46
C HIS A 89 12.29 3.39 -4.66
N LEU A 90 13.58 3.09 -4.46
CA LEU A 90 14.41 2.52 -5.52
C LEU A 90 13.90 1.13 -5.96
N LYS A 91 13.43 0.31 -5.04
CA LYS A 91 12.84 -1.00 -5.34
C LYS A 91 11.65 -0.86 -6.29
N GLU A 92 10.77 0.11 -6.04
CA GLU A 92 9.61 0.36 -6.88
C GLU A 92 10.02 0.71 -8.33
N ALA A 93 10.99 1.61 -8.50
CA ALA A 93 11.50 1.98 -9.81
C ALA A 93 12.11 0.78 -10.57
N LEU A 94 12.90 -0.04 -9.88
CA LEU A 94 13.53 -1.21 -10.49
C LEU A 94 12.50 -2.26 -10.95
N VAL A 95 11.42 -2.45 -10.20
CA VAL A 95 10.34 -3.37 -10.57
C VAL A 95 9.59 -2.86 -11.81
N GLU A 96 9.33 -1.54 -11.89
CA GLU A 96 8.71 -0.91 -13.06
C GLU A 96 9.59 -1.03 -14.31
N GLU A 97 10.91 -0.89 -14.18
CA GLU A 97 11.86 -1.08 -15.27
C GLU A 97 11.81 -2.50 -15.86
N GLU A 98 11.47 -3.51 -15.05
CA GLU A 98 11.24 -4.89 -15.52
C GLU A 98 9.82 -5.10 -16.11
N GLY A 99 9.01 -4.06 -16.23
CA GLY A 99 7.64 -4.11 -16.78
C GLY A 99 6.62 -4.72 -15.82
N VAL A 100 6.94 -4.82 -14.55
CA VAL A 100 6.06 -5.30 -13.50
C VAL A 100 5.51 -4.11 -12.72
N ALA A 101 4.19 -3.99 -12.59
CA ALA A 101 3.60 -2.99 -11.71
C ALA A 101 3.94 -3.35 -10.25
N PRO A 102 4.63 -2.48 -9.49
CA PRO A 102 5.00 -2.77 -8.10
C PRO A 102 3.79 -3.14 -7.25
N TYR A 103 3.84 -4.25 -6.55
CA TYR A 103 2.73 -4.77 -5.77
C TYR A 103 3.07 -5.05 -4.30
N ILE A 104 4.34 -5.13 -3.94
CA ILE A 104 4.78 -5.24 -2.53
C ILE A 104 5.05 -3.84 -1.99
N CYS A 105 4.20 -3.36 -1.10
CA CYS A 105 4.41 -2.09 -0.41
C CYS A 105 4.47 -2.29 1.11
N PRO A 106 5.68 -2.36 1.70
CA PRO A 106 5.82 -2.56 3.14
C PRO A 106 5.12 -1.49 3.97
N ILE A 107 5.06 -0.25 3.48
CA ILE A 107 4.40 0.87 4.19
C ILE A 107 2.89 0.62 4.31
N ALA A 108 2.24 0.24 3.21
CA ALA A 108 0.82 -0.11 3.23
C ALA A 108 0.57 -1.34 4.12
N ASN A 109 1.37 -2.38 3.97
CA ASN A 109 1.24 -3.60 4.76
C ASN A 109 1.30 -3.33 6.27
N MET A 110 2.26 -2.52 6.72
CA MET A 110 2.42 -2.17 8.13
C MET A 110 1.17 -1.49 8.70
N VAL A 111 0.59 -0.54 7.98
CA VAL A 111 -0.59 0.19 8.44
C VAL A 111 -1.82 -0.71 8.41
N LEU A 112 -2.02 -1.45 7.32
CA LEU A 112 -3.20 -2.31 7.14
C LEU A 112 -3.20 -3.51 8.11
N ASP A 113 -2.02 -4.10 8.38
CA ASP A 113 -1.88 -5.15 9.38
C ASP A 113 -2.36 -4.70 10.76
N GLN A 114 -1.97 -3.52 11.19
CA GLN A 114 -2.38 -2.98 12.49
C GLN A 114 -3.87 -2.59 12.54
N ILE A 115 -4.42 -2.08 11.44
CA ILE A 115 -5.87 -1.82 11.33
C ILE A 115 -6.65 -3.15 11.40
N HIS A 116 -6.22 -4.16 10.64
CA HIS A 116 -6.84 -5.47 10.66
C HIS A 116 -6.76 -6.12 12.05
N GLU A 117 -5.58 -6.10 12.67
CA GLU A 117 -5.37 -6.72 13.98
C GLU A 117 -6.27 -6.10 15.06
N LYS A 118 -6.37 -4.77 15.11
CA LYS A 118 -7.04 -4.05 16.20
C LYS A 118 -8.52 -3.80 15.97
N LEU A 119 -8.92 -3.54 14.73
CA LEU A 119 -10.30 -3.21 14.39
C LEU A 119 -11.05 -4.35 13.72
N LYS A 120 -10.35 -5.43 13.36
CA LYS A 120 -10.89 -6.60 12.62
C LYS A 120 -11.50 -6.23 11.26
N TYR A 121 -11.03 -5.12 10.67
CA TYR A 121 -11.44 -4.77 9.31
C TYR A 121 -10.79 -5.73 8.31
N THR A 122 -11.53 -6.12 7.29
CA THR A 122 -10.93 -6.74 6.13
C THR A 122 -10.27 -5.63 5.31
N THR A 123 -8.97 -5.73 5.15
CA THR A 123 -8.21 -4.75 4.39
C THR A 123 -7.85 -5.35 3.05
N SER A 124 -8.06 -4.58 1.99
CA SER A 124 -7.47 -4.88 0.69
C SER A 124 -6.46 -3.78 0.43
N TYR A 125 -5.21 -4.19 0.35
CA TYR A 125 -4.21 -3.22 0.06
C TYR A 125 -4.12 -2.97 -1.44
N LYS A 126 -3.80 -1.77 -1.82
CA LYS A 126 -3.72 -1.24 -3.18
C LYS A 126 -5.01 -1.30 -3.99
N ALA A 127 -5.85 -0.34 -3.72
CA ALA A 127 -6.67 0.15 -4.81
C ALA A 127 -5.77 0.73 -5.90
N LYS A 128 -4.72 1.47 -5.54
CA LYS A 128 -3.80 2.09 -6.47
C LYS A 128 -2.51 2.58 -5.80
N GLN A 129 -1.39 2.52 -6.54
CA GLN A 129 -0.11 3.11 -6.15
C GLN A 129 0.45 3.92 -7.33
N SER A 130 0.89 5.15 -7.07
CA SER A 130 1.69 5.97 -7.98
C SER A 130 3.01 6.31 -7.35
N ILE A 131 4.02 6.36 -8.21
CA ILE A 131 5.38 6.67 -7.83
C ILE A 131 5.80 7.92 -8.60
N ASP A 132 6.12 8.96 -7.86
CA ASP A 132 6.74 10.16 -8.39
C ASP A 132 8.25 10.09 -8.10
N GLY A 133 9.02 9.68 -9.10
CA GLY A 133 10.46 9.49 -9.00
C GLY A 133 11.22 10.79 -8.73
N GLU A 134 10.78 11.90 -9.29
CA GLU A 134 11.45 13.19 -9.16
C GLU A 134 11.33 13.74 -7.72
N ASN A 135 10.12 13.65 -7.15
CA ASN A 135 9.85 14.15 -5.81
C ASN A 135 9.98 13.06 -4.72
N LYS A 136 10.36 11.83 -5.08
CA LYS A 136 10.46 10.67 -4.20
C LYS A 136 9.19 10.49 -3.35
N GLN A 137 8.05 10.56 -4.00
CA GLN A 137 6.74 10.43 -3.38
C GLN A 137 6.01 9.20 -3.92
N CYS A 138 5.29 8.53 -3.03
CA CYS A 138 4.36 7.47 -3.40
C CYS A 138 2.96 7.84 -2.91
N LEU A 139 1.96 7.60 -3.74
CA LEU A 139 0.56 7.75 -3.43
C LEU A 139 -0.08 6.37 -3.41
N ILE A 140 -0.66 5.99 -2.28
CA ILE A 140 -1.19 4.64 -2.07
C ILE A 140 -2.64 4.75 -1.59
N TYR A 141 -3.54 4.10 -2.30
CA TYR A 141 -4.94 3.95 -1.89
C TYR A 141 -5.17 2.54 -1.38
N ASN A 142 -5.82 2.44 -0.23
CA ASN A 142 -6.12 1.18 0.43
C ASN A 142 -7.61 1.10 0.74
N ALA A 143 -8.22 -0.06 0.48
CA ALA A 143 -9.60 -0.31 0.86
C ALA A 143 -9.68 -0.87 2.28
N LEU A 144 -10.62 -0.34 3.08
CA LEU A 144 -10.89 -0.71 4.47
C LEU A 144 -12.34 -1.16 4.57
N TYR A 145 -12.58 -2.46 4.67
CA TYR A 145 -13.93 -3.01 4.76
C TYR A 145 -14.25 -3.39 6.21
N LYS A 146 -15.25 -2.72 6.79
CA LYS A 146 -15.73 -3.03 8.16
C LYS A 146 -16.55 -4.30 8.20
N THR A 147 -17.22 -4.65 7.11
CA THR A 147 -18.06 -5.83 6.97
C THR A 147 -17.80 -6.52 5.63
N GLY A 148 -18.10 -7.82 5.55
CA GLY A 148 -17.97 -8.59 4.32
C GLY A 148 -18.84 -8.06 3.17
N GLU A 149 -19.96 -7.39 3.47
CA GLU A 149 -20.86 -6.81 2.46
C GLU A 149 -20.25 -5.65 1.69
N GLN A 150 -19.25 -5.00 2.28
CA GLN A 150 -18.54 -3.88 1.65
C GLN A 150 -17.44 -4.35 0.68
N ILE A 151 -17.08 -5.63 0.67
CA ILE A 151 -15.98 -6.13 -0.15
C ILE A 151 -16.29 -5.89 -1.63
N GLY A 152 -15.38 -5.18 -2.30
CA GLY A 152 -15.50 -4.81 -3.70
C GLY A 152 -16.24 -3.49 -3.94
N GLN A 153 -16.74 -2.81 -2.90
CA GLN A 153 -17.23 -1.45 -3.03
C GLN A 153 -16.07 -0.51 -3.29
N VAL A 154 -16.28 0.43 -4.18
CA VAL A 154 -15.33 1.52 -4.47
C VAL A 154 -15.94 2.80 -3.96
N SER A 155 -15.21 3.52 -3.13
CA SER A 155 -15.65 4.81 -2.62
C SER A 155 -15.83 5.80 -3.77
N ASP A 156 -16.93 6.57 -3.76
CA ASP A 156 -17.13 7.68 -4.70
C ASP A 156 -16.06 8.76 -4.56
N TRP A 157 -15.45 8.85 -3.39
CA TRP A 157 -14.32 9.73 -3.13
C TRP A 157 -13.13 9.51 -4.08
N LEU A 158 -12.87 8.28 -4.54
CA LEU A 158 -11.86 8.00 -5.56
C LEU A 158 -12.17 8.66 -6.91
N LYS A 159 -13.45 8.98 -7.17
CA LYS A 159 -13.88 9.64 -8.42
C LYS A 159 -13.68 11.15 -8.37
N ASP A 160 -13.67 11.72 -7.17
CA ASP A 160 -13.69 13.17 -6.94
C ASP A 160 -12.39 13.69 -6.32
N ASP A 161 -11.40 12.82 -6.08
CA ASP A 161 -10.11 13.23 -5.50
C ASP A 161 -9.30 14.07 -6.51
N GLU A 162 -8.50 14.98 -5.98
CA GLU A 162 -7.58 15.85 -6.75
C GLU A 162 -6.63 15.05 -7.65
N ASP A 163 -6.42 13.77 -7.36
CA ASP A 163 -5.59 12.87 -8.15
C ASP A 163 -6.37 12.07 -9.22
N LYS A 164 -7.59 12.54 -9.59
CA LYS A 164 -8.50 11.85 -10.52
C LYS A 164 -7.86 11.55 -11.89
N GLU A 165 -7.20 12.54 -12.50
CA GLU A 165 -6.55 12.35 -13.81
C GLU A 165 -5.52 11.24 -13.76
N TRP A 166 -4.79 11.17 -12.65
CA TRP A 166 -3.85 10.12 -12.43
C TRP A 166 -4.55 8.77 -12.16
N LEU A 167 -5.66 8.77 -11.41
CA LEU A 167 -6.47 7.58 -11.17
C LEU A 167 -7.05 6.99 -12.47
N GLU A 168 -7.46 7.80 -13.41
CA GLU A 168 -8.03 7.39 -14.69
C GLU A 168 -6.99 6.89 -15.70
N SER A 169 -5.74 7.34 -15.60
CA SER A 169 -4.67 7.00 -16.54
C SER A 169 -4.16 5.57 -16.43
N GLN A 170 -4.56 4.81 -15.38
CA GLN A 170 -4.05 3.47 -15.13
C GLN A 170 -5.18 2.44 -14.97
N PRO A 171 -5.07 1.22 -15.51
CA PRO A 171 -6.09 0.18 -15.33
C PRO A 171 -6.22 -0.16 -13.85
N SER A 172 -7.39 0.11 -13.26
CA SER A 172 -7.65 -0.17 -11.87
C SER A 172 -7.74 -1.68 -11.62
N GLN A 173 -6.88 -2.22 -10.78
CA GLN A 173 -6.91 -3.63 -10.40
C GLN A 173 -8.21 -3.99 -9.63
N ILE A 174 -8.85 -3.01 -9.00
CA ILE A 174 -10.14 -3.18 -8.30
C ILE A 174 -11.27 -3.40 -9.30
N LEU A 175 -11.31 -2.65 -10.40
CA LEU A 175 -12.32 -2.84 -11.44
C LEU A 175 -12.15 -4.19 -12.14
N ALA A 176 -10.91 -4.66 -12.36
CA ALA A 176 -10.65 -5.99 -12.92
C ALA A 176 -11.12 -7.13 -11.99
N ALA A 177 -11.07 -6.94 -10.67
CA ALA A 177 -11.59 -7.92 -9.71
C ALA A 177 -13.13 -7.94 -9.66
N ALA A 178 -13.79 -6.80 -9.84
CA ALA A 178 -15.24 -6.70 -9.90
C ALA A 178 -15.82 -7.33 -11.19
N ASP A 179 -15.15 -7.17 -12.32
CA ASP A 179 -15.58 -7.76 -13.61
C ASP A 179 -15.39 -9.28 -13.65
N ARG A 180 -14.41 -9.84 -12.93
CA ARG A 180 -14.23 -11.31 -12.84
C ARG A 180 -15.36 -12.03 -12.08
N LYS A 181 -16.10 -11.32 -11.21
CA LYS A 181 -17.27 -11.89 -10.51
C LYS A 181 -18.55 -11.88 -11.33
N LYS A 182 -18.56 -11.24 -12.51
CA LYS A 182 -19.72 -11.21 -13.43
C LYS A 182 -19.64 -12.22 -14.57
N ARG A 183 -18.58 -13.02 -14.63
CA ARG A 183 -18.41 -14.15 -15.53
C ARG A 183 -18.37 -15.46 -14.74
#